data_44c987dadc5adb6c6cc2e1ddd29a3628
#
_entry.id   44c987dadc5adb6c6cc2e1ddd29a3628
#
_cell.length_a   1.000
_cell.length_b   1.000
_cell.length_c   1.000
_cell.angle_alpha   90.00
_cell.angle_beta   90.00
_cell.angle_gamma   90.00
#
_symmetry.space_group_name_H-M   'P 1'
#
loop_
_entity.id
_entity.type
_entity.pdbx_description
1 polymer ?
#
loop_
_entity_poly.entity_id
_entity_poly.type
_entity_poly.pdbx_seq_one_letter_code
_entity_poly.pdbx_strand_id
1 'polypeptide(L)'
;MTWLAREFGTSRKFVGVVRDKARQVVEKAFAPTRELPSEVEFFPRVSESWVRRFALAVVLVAHGSYRQVVELLRDLFGVSVCVATIHNWMVQAAQRADALNRAQDLSGVRVGLHDEIFQGARTVHAGVDAASTYCYLLQGVDQRDADIWGVHLLDAAAQGLDPDYTIADADTGLRAGQAAA
;
A
#
# COMPACT_ATOMS: atom_id res chain seq x y z
N MET A 1 -47.95 10.15 -16.34
CA MET A 1 -46.73 10.98 -16.21
C MET A 1 -47.00 12.46 -16.46
N THR A 2 -47.64 12.83 -17.55
CA THR A 2 -47.93 14.24 -17.88
C THR A 2 -48.88 14.90 -16.87
N TRP A 3 -49.85 14.16 -16.33
CA TRP A 3 -50.78 14.65 -15.33
C TRP A 3 -50.08 14.95 -13.99
N LEU A 4 -49.27 14.04 -13.46
CA LEU A 4 -48.51 14.24 -12.24
C LEU A 4 -47.56 15.47 -12.32
N ALA A 5 -46.90 15.65 -13.46
CA ALA A 5 -46.04 16.82 -13.66
C ALA A 5 -46.81 18.15 -13.59
N ARG A 6 -48.02 18.18 -14.08
CA ARG A 6 -48.91 19.36 -13.99
C ARG A 6 -49.46 19.56 -12.58
N GLU A 7 -49.91 18.51 -11.93
CA GLU A 7 -50.48 18.55 -10.58
C GLU A 7 -49.48 19.10 -9.54
N PHE A 8 -48.22 18.65 -9.63
CA PHE A 8 -47.19 19.04 -8.70
C PHE A 8 -46.24 20.14 -9.21
N GLY A 9 -46.57 20.81 -10.31
CA GLY A 9 -45.75 21.94 -10.84
C GLY A 9 -44.31 21.58 -11.18
N THR A 10 -44.05 20.31 -11.54
CA THR A 10 -42.69 19.78 -11.76
C THR A 10 -42.47 19.36 -13.21
N SER A 11 -41.20 19.13 -13.60
CA SER A 11 -40.92 18.64 -14.94
C SER A 11 -41.23 17.13 -15.10
N ARG A 12 -41.61 16.70 -16.31
CA ARG A 12 -41.79 15.27 -16.63
C ARG A 12 -40.54 14.44 -16.33
N LYS A 13 -39.36 15.05 -16.54
CA LYS A 13 -38.07 14.41 -16.27
C LYS A 13 -37.93 14.15 -14.78
N PHE A 14 -38.28 15.12 -13.94
CA PHE A 14 -38.22 14.96 -12.49
C PHE A 14 -39.16 13.85 -12.00
N VAL A 15 -40.42 13.83 -12.47
CA VAL A 15 -41.38 12.77 -12.15
C VAL A 15 -40.86 11.40 -12.58
N GLY A 16 -40.18 11.31 -13.74
CA GLY A 16 -39.51 10.09 -14.18
C GLY A 16 -38.42 9.62 -13.21
N VAL A 17 -37.53 10.51 -12.82
CA VAL A 17 -36.43 10.19 -11.87
C VAL A 17 -36.96 9.74 -10.51
N VAL A 18 -37.99 10.43 -9.97
CA VAL A 18 -38.61 10.05 -8.70
C VAL A 18 -39.26 8.69 -8.77
N ARG A 19 -40.03 8.42 -9.85
CA ARG A 19 -40.67 7.11 -10.09
C ARG A 19 -39.61 5.99 -10.13
N ASP A 20 -38.51 6.20 -10.88
CA ASP A 20 -37.51 5.17 -11.07
C ASP A 20 -36.73 4.91 -9.76
N LYS A 21 -36.46 5.95 -8.96
CA LYS A 21 -35.93 5.79 -7.61
C LYS A 21 -36.88 5.04 -6.68
N ALA A 22 -38.17 5.41 -6.67
CA ALA A 22 -39.19 4.71 -5.86
C ALA A 22 -39.28 3.23 -6.25
N ARG A 23 -39.30 2.94 -7.56
CA ARG A 23 -39.29 1.56 -8.07
C ARG A 23 -38.09 0.77 -7.60
N GLN A 24 -36.87 1.35 -7.68
CA GLN A 24 -35.67 0.70 -7.22
C GLN A 24 -35.68 0.40 -5.70
N VAL A 25 -36.22 1.32 -4.90
CA VAL A 25 -36.34 1.11 -3.44
C VAL A 25 -37.36 -0.01 -3.14
N VAL A 26 -38.48 -0.04 -3.83
CA VAL A 26 -39.48 -1.10 -3.68
C VAL A 26 -38.92 -2.45 -4.13
N GLU A 27 -38.31 -2.53 -5.31
CA GLU A 27 -37.68 -3.76 -5.80
C GLU A 27 -36.59 -4.28 -4.83
N LYS A 28 -35.80 -3.37 -4.24
CA LYS A 28 -34.81 -3.75 -3.24
C LYS A 28 -35.44 -4.23 -1.93
N ALA A 29 -36.53 -3.60 -1.48
CA ALA A 29 -37.23 -3.98 -0.25
C ALA A 29 -37.95 -5.34 -0.35
N PHE A 30 -38.41 -5.69 -1.54
CA PHE A 30 -39.07 -6.96 -1.82
C PHE A 30 -38.19 -7.98 -2.56
N ALA A 31 -36.96 -7.65 -2.80
CA ALA A 31 -35.98 -8.63 -3.30
C ALA A 31 -35.94 -9.81 -2.31
N PRO A 32 -36.04 -11.06 -2.80
CA PRO A 32 -35.88 -12.20 -1.92
C PRO A 32 -34.54 -12.09 -1.22
N THR A 33 -34.54 -12.27 0.10
CA THR A 33 -33.30 -12.39 0.86
C THR A 33 -32.51 -13.52 0.23
N ARG A 34 -31.39 -13.18 -0.40
CA ARG A 34 -30.56 -14.16 -1.06
C ARG A 34 -30.05 -15.10 0.03
N GLU A 35 -30.67 -16.25 0.15
CA GLU A 35 -30.13 -17.32 0.98
C GLU A 35 -28.74 -17.61 0.46
N LEU A 36 -27.77 -17.50 1.36
CA LEU A 36 -26.38 -17.81 1.05
C LEU A 36 -26.34 -19.30 0.71
N PRO A 37 -25.67 -19.69 -0.40
CA PRO A 37 -25.41 -21.10 -0.64
C PRO A 37 -24.78 -21.70 0.63
N SER A 38 -25.19 -22.90 1.00
CA SER A 38 -24.67 -23.62 2.18
C SER A 38 -23.14 -23.82 2.17
N GLU A 39 -22.52 -23.55 1.02
CA GLU A 39 -21.07 -23.63 0.79
C GLU A 39 -20.31 -22.31 1.02
N VAL A 40 -21.01 -21.22 1.38
CA VAL A 40 -20.37 -19.94 1.62
C VAL A 40 -19.83 -19.88 3.04
N GLU A 41 -18.51 -19.89 3.17
CA GLU A 41 -17.83 -19.81 4.47
C GLU A 41 -17.89 -18.40 5.07
N PHE A 42 -17.79 -17.34 4.27
CA PHE A 42 -17.88 -15.96 4.74
C PHE A 42 -18.18 -14.95 3.62
N PHE A 43 -18.66 -13.78 4.01
CA PHE A 43 -18.82 -12.61 3.12
C PHE A 43 -17.90 -11.48 3.57
N PRO A 44 -16.90 -11.10 2.77
CA PRO A 44 -16.09 -9.93 3.08
C PRO A 44 -16.91 -8.64 2.88
N ARG A 45 -16.84 -7.73 3.85
CA ARG A 45 -17.32 -6.36 3.63
C ARG A 45 -16.32 -5.61 2.78
N VAL A 46 -16.64 -5.39 1.51
CA VAL A 46 -15.80 -4.64 0.57
C VAL A 46 -16.02 -3.15 0.80
N SER A 47 -15.20 -2.54 1.67
CA SER A 47 -15.12 -1.09 1.87
C SER A 47 -13.99 -0.49 1.04
N GLU A 48 -13.96 0.84 0.87
CA GLU A 48 -12.85 1.52 0.19
C GLU A 48 -11.50 1.21 0.85
N SER A 49 -11.45 1.21 2.19
CA SER A 49 -10.24 0.85 2.93
C SER A 49 -9.81 -0.59 2.69
N TRP A 50 -10.75 -1.52 2.55
CA TRP A 50 -10.47 -2.91 2.20
C TRP A 50 -9.90 -3.01 0.78
N VAL A 51 -10.50 -2.31 -0.20
CA VAL A 51 -10.02 -2.28 -1.59
C VAL A 51 -8.59 -1.77 -1.67
N ARG A 52 -8.25 -0.70 -0.94
CA ARG A 52 -6.89 -0.16 -0.86
C ARG A 52 -5.91 -1.16 -0.26
N ARG A 53 -6.28 -1.83 0.85
CA ARG A 53 -5.44 -2.87 1.48
C ARG A 53 -5.24 -4.07 0.57
N PHE A 54 -6.29 -4.51 -0.12
CA PHE A 54 -6.20 -5.58 -1.12
C PHE A 54 -5.23 -5.20 -2.24
N ALA A 55 -5.34 -3.99 -2.79
CA ALA A 55 -4.42 -3.49 -3.82
C ALA A 55 -2.96 -3.49 -3.34
N LEU A 56 -2.71 -2.99 -2.12
CA LEU A 56 -1.37 -3.01 -1.50
C LEU A 56 -0.86 -4.44 -1.34
N ALA A 57 -1.68 -5.35 -0.83
CA ALA A 57 -1.28 -6.75 -0.63
C ALA A 57 -0.93 -7.45 -1.96
N VAL A 58 -1.73 -7.25 -3.01
CA VAL A 58 -1.43 -7.84 -4.32
C VAL A 58 -0.12 -7.30 -4.89
N VAL A 59 0.15 -6.00 -4.77
CA VAL A 59 1.38 -5.40 -5.30
C VAL A 59 2.60 -5.79 -4.46
N LEU A 60 2.52 -5.67 -3.13
CA LEU A 60 3.69 -5.79 -2.25
C LEU A 60 3.99 -7.23 -1.86
N VAL A 61 2.96 -8.05 -1.67
CA VAL A 61 3.12 -9.45 -1.19
C VAL A 61 3.08 -10.43 -2.34
N ALA A 62 2.13 -10.26 -3.26
CA ALA A 62 1.97 -11.15 -4.41
C ALA A 62 2.75 -10.69 -5.65
N HIS A 63 3.48 -9.58 -5.58
CA HIS A 63 4.27 -9.00 -6.67
C HIS A 63 3.46 -8.73 -7.95
N GLY A 64 2.15 -8.46 -7.79
CA GLY A 64 1.25 -8.20 -8.90
C GLY A 64 1.45 -6.81 -9.50
N SER A 65 1.29 -6.70 -10.81
CA SER A 65 1.27 -5.41 -11.49
C SER A 65 -0.02 -4.63 -11.19
N TYR A 66 0.00 -3.31 -11.34
CA TYR A 66 -1.20 -2.47 -11.18
C TYR A 66 -2.35 -2.88 -12.10
N ARG A 67 -2.05 -3.39 -13.30
CA ARG A 67 -3.07 -3.89 -14.22
C ARG A 67 -3.74 -5.15 -13.69
N GLN A 68 -2.97 -6.07 -13.14
CA GLN A 68 -3.52 -7.28 -12.49
C GLN A 68 -4.42 -6.92 -11.29
N VAL A 69 -4.05 -5.92 -10.49
CA VAL A 69 -4.91 -5.42 -9.41
C VAL A 69 -6.25 -4.93 -9.95
N VAL A 70 -6.24 -4.13 -11.04
CA VAL A 70 -7.46 -3.63 -11.68
C VAL A 70 -8.35 -4.77 -12.16
N GLU A 71 -7.77 -5.79 -12.80
CA GLU A 71 -8.49 -6.97 -13.28
C GLU A 71 -9.08 -7.78 -12.12
N LEU A 72 -8.30 -8.07 -11.09
CA LEU A 72 -8.77 -8.82 -9.92
C LEU A 72 -9.91 -8.10 -9.19
N LEU A 73 -9.80 -6.78 -9.01
CA LEU A 73 -10.85 -5.98 -8.37
C LEU A 73 -12.15 -6.00 -9.18
N ARG A 74 -12.05 -5.90 -10.50
CA ARG A 74 -13.21 -5.95 -11.39
C ARG A 74 -13.84 -7.34 -11.42
N ASP A 75 -13.03 -8.38 -11.59
CA ASP A 75 -13.54 -9.71 -11.89
C ASP A 75 -14.02 -10.46 -10.64
N LEU A 76 -13.35 -10.26 -9.48
CA LEU A 76 -13.73 -10.93 -8.23
C LEU A 76 -14.74 -10.12 -7.39
N PHE A 77 -14.66 -8.79 -7.44
CA PHE A 77 -15.42 -7.93 -6.51
C PHE A 77 -16.34 -6.93 -7.21
N GLY A 78 -16.35 -6.88 -8.56
CA GLY A 78 -17.13 -5.91 -9.32
C GLY A 78 -16.69 -4.45 -9.10
N VAL A 79 -15.48 -4.23 -8.59
CA VAL A 79 -14.96 -2.89 -8.27
C VAL A 79 -14.13 -2.37 -9.44
N SER A 80 -14.58 -1.27 -10.05
CA SER A 80 -13.88 -0.62 -11.16
C SER A 80 -12.99 0.51 -10.66
N VAL A 81 -11.70 0.38 -10.87
CA VAL A 81 -10.68 1.41 -10.59
C VAL A 81 -9.75 1.53 -11.80
N CYS A 82 -9.07 2.65 -11.95
CA CYS A 82 -8.06 2.78 -13.00
C CYS A 82 -6.64 2.56 -12.44
N VAL A 83 -5.69 2.28 -13.33
CA VAL A 83 -4.28 2.07 -12.98
C VAL A 83 -3.69 3.27 -12.23
N ALA A 84 -4.07 4.51 -12.63
CA ALA A 84 -3.62 5.72 -11.95
C ALA A 84 -4.11 5.79 -10.49
N THR A 85 -5.31 5.30 -10.20
CA THR A 85 -5.81 5.21 -8.82
C THR A 85 -4.95 4.27 -7.98
N ILE A 86 -4.61 3.09 -8.50
CA ILE A 86 -3.72 2.15 -7.82
C ILE A 86 -2.34 2.77 -7.58
N HIS A 87 -1.77 3.43 -8.59
CA HIS A 87 -0.50 4.15 -8.45
C HIS A 87 -0.56 5.19 -7.33
N ASN A 88 -1.60 6.02 -7.29
CA ASN A 88 -1.75 7.04 -6.25
C ASN A 88 -1.87 6.42 -4.85
N TRP A 89 -2.54 5.27 -4.71
CA TRP A 89 -2.60 4.55 -3.43
C TRP A 89 -1.23 4.04 -3.00
N MET A 90 -0.39 3.55 -3.95
CA MET A 90 0.98 3.13 -3.66
C MET A 90 1.83 4.32 -3.19
N VAL A 91 1.76 5.46 -3.89
CA VAL A 91 2.48 6.68 -3.51
C VAL A 91 2.07 7.16 -2.10
N GLN A 92 0.77 7.21 -1.81
CA GLN A 92 0.28 7.57 -0.47
C GLN A 92 0.73 6.58 0.61
N ALA A 93 0.77 5.28 0.29
CA ALA A 93 1.26 4.27 1.22
C ALA A 93 2.76 4.43 1.48
N ALA A 94 3.56 4.68 0.43
CA ALA A 94 4.99 4.94 0.56
C ALA A 94 5.28 6.17 1.44
N GLN A 95 4.57 7.28 1.23
CA GLN A 95 4.71 8.48 2.07
C GLN A 95 4.40 8.22 3.55
N ARG A 96 3.37 7.41 3.83
CA ARG A 96 3.03 7.03 5.21
C ARG A 96 4.06 6.08 5.82
N ALA A 97 4.59 5.15 5.02
CA ALA A 97 5.63 4.23 5.45
C ALA A 97 6.92 4.98 5.82
N ASP A 98 7.32 6.00 5.03
CA ASP A 98 8.48 6.84 5.33
C ASP A 98 8.34 7.52 6.71
N ALA A 99 7.18 8.12 6.99
CA ALA A 99 6.92 8.75 8.29
C ALA A 99 6.96 7.74 9.46
N LEU A 100 6.43 6.52 9.26
CA LEU A 100 6.46 5.46 10.25
C LEU A 100 7.90 4.95 10.49
N ASN A 101 8.67 4.77 9.42
CA ASN A 101 10.05 4.31 9.51
C ASN A 101 10.93 5.33 10.22
N ARG A 102 10.77 6.62 9.94
CA ARG A 102 11.52 7.68 10.63
C ARG A 102 11.17 7.83 12.12
N ALA A 103 9.99 7.41 12.51
CA ALA A 103 9.56 7.44 13.91
C ALA A 103 9.92 6.16 14.68
N GLN A 104 10.51 5.17 14.02
CA GLN A 104 10.86 3.90 14.64
C GLN A 104 12.09 4.08 15.55
N ASP A 105 11.99 3.59 16.77
CA ASP A 105 13.12 3.47 17.69
C ASP A 105 13.98 2.26 17.31
N LEU A 106 15.23 2.49 16.96
CA LEU A 106 16.18 1.47 16.54
C LEU A 106 17.14 1.03 17.67
N SER A 107 16.98 1.53 18.89
CA SER A 107 17.82 1.18 20.04
C SER A 107 17.82 -0.31 20.42
N GLY A 108 16.78 -1.04 19.96
CA GLY A 108 16.68 -2.49 20.16
C GLY A 108 17.52 -3.34 19.18
N VAL A 109 18.10 -2.74 18.14
CA VAL A 109 18.90 -3.47 17.15
C VAL A 109 20.29 -3.75 17.73
N ARG A 110 20.57 -5.03 17.96
CA ARG A 110 21.87 -5.46 18.54
C ARG A 110 22.86 -5.93 17.48
N VAL A 111 22.37 -6.43 16.36
CA VAL A 111 23.17 -6.90 15.24
C VAL A 111 22.60 -6.36 13.94
N GLY A 112 23.34 -5.50 13.27
CA GLY A 112 22.98 -4.97 11.97
C GLY A 112 23.55 -5.82 10.83
N LEU A 113 22.72 -6.17 9.86
CA LEU A 113 23.13 -6.79 8.60
C LEU A 113 23.09 -5.71 7.52
N HIS A 114 24.21 -5.43 6.88
CA HIS A 114 24.30 -4.42 5.82
C HIS A 114 24.72 -5.07 4.51
N ASP A 115 24.03 -4.69 3.42
CA ASP A 115 24.29 -5.20 2.08
C ASP A 115 23.91 -4.19 1.00
N GLU A 116 24.42 -4.39 -0.22
CA GLU A 116 24.04 -3.66 -1.40
C GLU A 116 23.21 -4.54 -2.33
N ILE A 117 21.94 -4.15 -2.55
CA ILE A 117 21.05 -4.84 -3.46
C ILE A 117 21.05 -4.13 -4.81
N PHE A 118 21.16 -4.88 -5.90
CA PHE A 118 21.14 -4.34 -7.25
C PHE A 118 19.76 -4.53 -7.90
N GLN A 119 19.08 -3.44 -8.22
CA GLN A 119 17.86 -3.45 -8.99
C GLN A 119 18.13 -2.89 -10.41
N GLY A 120 18.52 -3.76 -11.32
CA GLY A 120 19.02 -3.36 -12.64
C GLY A 120 20.33 -2.58 -12.50
N ALA A 121 20.36 -1.33 -12.95
CA ALA A 121 21.51 -0.43 -12.84
C ALA A 121 21.53 0.40 -11.54
N ARG A 122 20.50 0.26 -10.69
CA ARG A 122 20.42 1.01 -9.43
C ARG A 122 20.93 0.19 -8.28
N THR A 123 21.79 0.79 -7.47
CA THR A 123 22.20 0.24 -6.19
C THR A 123 21.23 0.69 -5.10
N VAL A 124 20.93 -0.20 -4.19
CA VAL A 124 20.08 0.04 -3.02
C VAL A 124 20.87 -0.38 -1.79
N HIS A 125 21.14 0.55 -0.88
CA HIS A 125 21.68 0.25 0.42
C HIS A 125 20.61 -0.38 1.30
N ALA A 126 20.90 -1.50 1.92
CA ALA A 126 20.00 -2.23 2.79
C ALA A 126 20.62 -2.44 4.17
N GLY A 127 19.84 -2.22 5.22
CA GLY A 127 20.19 -2.52 6.60
C GLY A 127 19.04 -3.24 7.28
N VAL A 128 19.33 -4.40 7.89
CA VAL A 128 18.34 -5.29 8.50
C VAL A 128 18.80 -5.69 9.90
N ASP A 129 17.88 -5.70 10.86
CA ASP A 129 18.12 -6.30 12.18
C ASP A 129 18.14 -7.83 12.06
N ALA A 130 19.23 -8.45 12.51
CA ALA A 130 19.40 -9.90 12.42
C ALA A 130 18.38 -10.69 13.26
N ALA A 131 17.87 -10.11 14.35
CA ALA A 131 16.96 -10.79 15.25
C ALA A 131 15.51 -10.72 14.80
N SER A 132 15.02 -9.52 14.42
CA SER A 132 13.62 -9.28 14.05
C SER A 132 13.37 -9.34 12.53
N THR A 133 14.44 -9.34 11.72
CA THR A 133 14.38 -9.16 10.27
C THR A 133 13.78 -7.82 9.82
N TYR A 134 13.68 -6.86 10.74
CA TYR A 134 13.20 -5.51 10.40
C TYR A 134 14.22 -4.80 9.51
N CYS A 135 13.77 -4.33 8.35
CA CYS A 135 14.58 -3.55 7.42
C CYS A 135 14.50 -2.08 7.82
N TYR A 136 15.54 -1.58 8.52
CA TYR A 136 15.62 -0.21 9.00
C TYR A 136 16.25 0.76 7.99
N LEU A 137 16.98 0.24 7.00
CA LEU A 137 17.54 1.01 5.90
C LEU A 137 17.21 0.33 4.57
N LEU A 138 16.60 1.07 3.65
CA LEU A 138 16.37 0.64 2.27
C LEU A 138 16.38 1.88 1.38
N GLN A 139 17.55 2.26 0.87
CA GLN A 139 17.70 3.51 0.14
C GLN A 139 18.38 3.31 -1.20
N GLY A 140 17.70 3.73 -2.27
CA GLY A 140 18.27 3.76 -3.61
C GLY A 140 19.32 4.86 -3.73
N VAL A 141 20.50 4.54 -4.27
CA VAL A 141 21.62 5.46 -4.41
C VAL A 141 22.15 5.47 -5.84
N ASP A 142 22.69 6.61 -6.26
CA ASP A 142 23.28 6.77 -7.59
C ASP A 142 24.80 6.50 -7.55
N GLN A 143 25.43 6.57 -6.39
CA GLN A 143 26.86 6.34 -6.15
C GLN A 143 27.07 5.39 -4.98
N ARG A 144 28.19 4.63 -5.05
CA ARG A 144 28.56 3.60 -4.08
C ARG A 144 29.83 4.06 -3.35
N ASP A 145 29.69 5.08 -2.55
CA ASP A 145 30.83 5.60 -1.78
C ASP A 145 30.60 5.57 -0.25
N ALA A 146 31.69 5.73 0.48
CA ALA A 146 31.67 5.70 1.93
C ALA A 146 30.83 6.83 2.54
N ASP A 147 30.80 7.99 1.90
CA ASP A 147 30.12 9.17 2.42
C ASP A 147 28.60 8.96 2.41
N ILE A 148 28.08 8.33 1.35
CA ILE A 148 26.64 8.01 1.26
C ILE A 148 26.24 6.94 2.27
N TRP A 149 27.07 5.90 2.46
CA TRP A 149 26.86 4.93 3.53
C TRP A 149 26.89 5.60 4.91
N GLY A 150 27.89 6.47 5.14
CA GLY A 150 28.00 7.21 6.38
C GLY A 150 26.78 8.05 6.70
N VAL A 151 26.24 8.80 5.73
CA VAL A 151 25.01 9.60 5.91
C VAL A 151 23.82 8.72 6.30
N HIS A 152 23.60 7.60 5.62
CA HIS A 152 22.48 6.72 5.95
C HIS A 152 22.59 6.07 7.31
N LEU A 153 23.82 5.69 7.72
CA LEU A 153 24.06 5.13 9.04
C LEU A 153 23.92 6.18 10.14
N LEU A 154 24.37 7.42 9.91
CA LEU A 154 24.14 8.55 10.83
C LEU A 154 22.65 8.87 10.99
N ASP A 155 21.87 8.83 9.90
CA ASP A 155 20.40 8.98 9.95
C ASP A 155 19.76 7.86 10.79
N ALA A 156 20.23 6.64 10.67
CA ALA A 156 19.76 5.52 11.50
C ALA A 156 20.23 5.65 12.96
N ALA A 157 21.44 6.12 13.21
CA ALA A 157 21.95 6.41 14.55
C ALA A 157 21.12 7.50 15.24
N ALA A 158 20.67 8.52 14.50
CA ALA A 158 19.74 9.53 15.02
C ALA A 158 18.40 8.95 15.48
N GLN A 159 18.02 7.76 15.00
CA GLN A 159 16.86 6.97 15.45
C GLN A 159 17.21 5.97 16.56
N GLY A 160 18.41 6.02 17.10
CA GLY A 160 18.88 5.16 18.19
C GLY A 160 19.61 3.90 17.76
N LEU A 161 19.97 3.73 16.48
CA LEU A 161 20.76 2.59 16.03
C LEU A 161 22.16 2.65 16.65
N ASP A 162 22.47 1.68 17.53
CA ASP A 162 23.77 1.49 18.17
C ASP A 162 24.02 -0.02 18.37
N PRO A 163 24.30 -0.76 17.28
CA PRO A 163 24.44 -2.20 17.33
C PRO A 163 25.77 -2.59 17.96
N ASP A 164 25.80 -3.71 18.70
CA ASP A 164 27.04 -4.27 19.29
C ASP A 164 28.06 -4.62 18.20
N TYR A 165 27.56 -5.08 17.03
CA TYR A 165 28.38 -5.35 15.85
C TYR A 165 27.51 -5.39 14.58
N THR A 166 28.16 -5.19 13.46
CA THR A 166 27.54 -5.27 12.14
C THR A 166 28.16 -6.40 11.33
N ILE A 167 27.35 -7.05 10.50
CA ILE A 167 27.77 -8.04 9.53
C ILE A 167 27.53 -7.45 8.15
N ALA A 168 28.59 -7.42 7.34
CA ALA A 168 28.54 -6.87 5.99
C ALA A 168 29.46 -7.68 5.09
N ASP A 169 29.27 -7.54 3.78
CA ASP A 169 30.26 -8.02 2.83
C ASP A 169 31.55 -7.19 2.90
N ALA A 170 32.58 -7.60 2.18
CA ALA A 170 33.88 -6.94 2.22
C ALA A 170 33.95 -5.66 1.36
N ASP A 171 32.83 -5.06 0.98
CA ASP A 171 32.83 -3.81 0.20
C ASP A 171 33.55 -2.67 0.94
N THR A 172 34.44 -1.99 0.22
CA THR A 172 35.29 -0.95 0.80
C THR A 172 34.52 0.32 1.17
N GLY A 173 33.51 0.68 0.39
CA GLY A 173 32.66 1.84 0.65
C GLY A 173 31.83 1.65 1.93
N LEU A 174 31.20 0.51 2.09
CA LEU A 174 30.43 0.16 3.27
C LEU A 174 31.29 0.14 4.55
N ARG A 175 32.45 -0.51 4.50
CA ARG A 175 33.36 -0.58 5.67
C ARG A 175 33.89 0.79 6.09
N ALA A 176 34.22 1.65 5.12
CA ALA A 176 34.66 3.01 5.42
C ALA A 176 33.50 3.88 5.95
N GLY A 177 32.30 3.74 5.42
CA GLY A 177 31.10 4.41 5.94
C GLY A 177 30.75 4.00 7.36
N GLN A 178 30.84 2.70 7.68
CA GLN A 178 30.66 2.19 9.05
C GLN A 178 31.70 2.70 10.05
N ALA A 179 32.92 2.93 9.61
CA ALA A 179 33.97 3.47 10.47
C ALA A 179 33.84 4.98 10.72
N ALA A 180 33.09 5.70 9.88
CA ALA A 180 32.86 7.13 9.96
C ALA A 180 31.60 7.49 10.75
N ALA A 181 30.63 6.58 10.87
CA ALA A 181 29.37 6.74 11.59
C ALA A 181 29.49 6.27 13.06
#